data_b9966a2d833f0d6e65278490c2aecce8
#
_entry.id   b9966a2d833f0d6e65278490c2aecce8
#
_cell.length_a   1.000
_cell.length_b   1.000
_cell.length_c   1.000
_cell.angle_alpha   90.00
_cell.angle_beta   90.00
_cell.angle_gamma   90.00
#
_symmetry.space_group_name_H-M   'P 1'
#
loop_
_entity.id
_entity.type
_entity.pdbx_description
1 polymer ?
#
loop_
_entity_poly.entity_id
_entity_poly.type
_entity_poly.pdbx_seq_one_letter_code
_entity_poly.pdbx_strand_id
1 'polypeptide(L)'
;MSDFEQPSPSESPLESSPRNNRARERHQRRKQKQQGMSTPLAASVPRTALTPRQPRTSLPRSAACPINTKDFKMSEIPYLRQILLSAAGGAFMIFLIVLIGLTRQGAPQAPANALWLGQDWTQTTQTQEDMDSLVRQMRENEIGSVYAWVSWLQVNNTWAGTQPGTNTFLQVENEIQDFVTKFKATYPDADLYGWIQVPAVLGDAGNRLGNDDLQQTIAEFSIELTTRFGFDGIFLDVDTIANGSESYLAILRRIRAAVPEDALLAVALPPDWTPIGVDIPKPGGIEDGTAWDEPYKQRVALLADQLVIRAYNSYLETPEDYVAWMAYQVEAYAKAIDALATGAEVVIGIPTYDDELPAHDVRVENIDTAVRGIRQGLEQAGDARRAVEGVAIYADWQTDDVEWRQYQQQWLGK
;
A
#
# COMPACT_ATOMS: atom_id res chain seq x y z
N MET A 1 1.45 4.40 61.34
CA MET A 1 0.76 5.70 61.23
C MET A 1 1.62 6.58 60.33
N SER A 2 1.24 6.68 59.10
CA SER A 2 1.30 7.81 58.17
C SER A 2 1.07 7.25 56.78
N ASP A 3 -0.14 7.51 56.29
CA ASP A 3 -0.64 7.19 54.95
C ASP A 3 0.15 7.97 53.89
N PHE A 4 0.59 7.28 52.85
CA PHE A 4 1.01 7.90 51.60
C PHE A 4 -0.04 7.58 50.53
N GLU A 5 -0.93 8.54 50.28
CA GLU A 5 -1.83 8.55 49.15
C GLU A 5 -1.00 8.66 47.84
N GLN A 6 -1.25 7.73 46.92
CA GLN A 6 -0.80 7.85 45.53
C GLN A 6 -1.78 8.73 44.75
N PRO A 7 -1.32 9.68 43.95
CA PRO A 7 -2.20 10.43 43.07
C PRO A 7 -2.58 9.58 41.84
N SER A 8 -3.87 9.58 41.51
CA SER A 8 -4.46 8.99 40.33
C SER A 8 -3.83 9.59 39.04
N PRO A 9 -3.62 8.80 37.98
CA PRO A 9 -3.18 9.35 36.71
C PRO A 9 -4.34 10.09 36.06
N SER A 10 -4.14 11.40 35.82
CA SER A 10 -5.02 12.21 34.99
C SER A 10 -4.94 11.73 33.54
N GLU A 11 -6.07 11.29 33.01
CA GLU A 11 -6.24 11.04 31.59
C GLU A 11 -6.03 12.33 30.81
N SER A 12 -4.90 12.42 30.12
CA SER A 12 -4.68 13.41 29.06
C SER A 12 -5.41 12.93 27.80
N PRO A 13 -6.14 13.80 27.07
CA PRO A 13 -6.71 13.44 25.78
C PRO A 13 -5.57 13.13 24.82
N LEU A 14 -5.54 11.91 24.27
CA LEU A 14 -4.67 11.54 23.16
C LEU A 14 -5.02 12.42 21.97
N GLU A 15 -4.19 13.44 21.71
CA GLU A 15 -4.21 14.17 20.45
C GLU A 15 -3.98 13.16 19.31
N SER A 16 -4.90 13.14 18.37
CA SER A 16 -4.86 12.24 17.22
C SER A 16 -3.66 12.57 16.35
N SER A 17 -2.67 11.69 16.33
CA SER A 17 -1.51 11.78 15.44
C SER A 17 -1.95 11.86 13.98
N PRO A 18 -1.28 12.65 13.12
CA PRO A 18 -1.56 12.70 11.68
C PRO A 18 -1.58 11.33 10.98
N ARG A 19 -0.84 10.36 11.51
CA ARG A 19 -0.79 8.96 11.03
C ARG A 19 -2.09 8.19 11.23
N ASN A 20 -2.71 8.31 12.41
CA ASN A 20 -4.02 7.69 12.66
C ASN A 20 -5.07 8.19 11.67
N ASN A 21 -4.90 9.37 11.12
CA ASN A 21 -5.80 9.91 10.11
C ASN A 21 -5.59 9.24 8.74
N ARG A 22 -4.34 8.91 8.36
CA ARG A 22 -4.05 8.24 7.07
C ARG A 22 -4.52 6.80 7.04
N ALA A 23 -4.20 6.01 8.07
CA ALA A 23 -4.69 4.65 8.18
C ALA A 23 -6.23 4.63 8.18
N ARG A 24 -6.87 5.56 8.90
CA ARG A 24 -8.32 5.76 8.87
C ARG A 24 -8.86 6.20 7.51
N GLU A 25 -8.14 7.06 6.78
CA GLU A 25 -8.54 7.49 5.44
C GLU A 25 -8.39 6.36 4.41
N ARG A 26 -7.29 5.60 4.43
CA ARG A 26 -7.12 4.39 3.60
C ARG A 26 -8.21 3.36 3.92
N HIS A 27 -8.50 3.14 5.19
CA HIS A 27 -9.56 2.25 5.63
C HIS A 27 -10.96 2.76 5.24
N GLN A 28 -11.23 4.08 5.35
CA GLN A 28 -12.48 4.68 4.90
C GLN A 28 -12.64 4.60 3.38
N ARG A 29 -11.56 4.79 2.60
CA ARG A 29 -11.57 4.60 1.15
C ARG A 29 -11.88 3.15 0.78
N ARG A 30 -11.31 2.17 1.51
CA ARG A 30 -11.67 0.75 1.36
C ARG A 30 -13.15 0.50 1.67
N LYS A 31 -13.66 0.98 2.78
CA LYS A 31 -15.10 0.83 3.16
C LYS A 31 -16.03 1.51 2.14
N GLN A 32 -15.68 2.69 1.64
CA GLN A 32 -16.49 3.39 0.62
C GLN A 32 -16.48 2.66 -0.72
N LYS A 33 -15.32 2.13 -1.16
CA LYS A 33 -15.23 1.31 -2.37
C LYS A 33 -16.00 0.00 -2.23
N GLN A 34 -15.94 -0.66 -1.07
CA GLN A 34 -16.72 -1.87 -0.81
C GLN A 34 -18.23 -1.64 -0.74
N GLN A 35 -18.68 -0.51 -0.20
CA GLN A 35 -20.11 -0.14 -0.15
C GLN A 35 -20.67 0.25 -1.53
N GLY A 36 -19.83 0.80 -2.42
CA GLY A 36 -20.22 1.10 -3.80
C GLY A 36 -20.44 -0.15 -4.67
N MET A 37 -19.93 -1.31 -4.26
CA MET A 37 -20.08 -2.59 -4.97
C MET A 37 -21.35 -3.37 -4.59
N SER A 38 -22.16 -2.88 -3.66
CA SER A 38 -23.36 -3.56 -3.18
C SER A 38 -24.64 -3.13 -3.91
N THR A 39 -24.58 -2.77 -5.18
CA THR A 39 -25.78 -2.54 -5.98
C THR A 39 -26.30 -3.90 -6.49
N PRO A 40 -27.54 -4.32 -6.17
CA PRO A 40 -28.07 -5.59 -6.64
C PRO A 40 -28.24 -5.56 -8.16
N LEU A 41 -27.81 -6.63 -8.82
CA LEU A 41 -28.16 -6.89 -10.22
C LEU A 41 -29.68 -6.86 -10.36
N ALA A 42 -30.19 -5.87 -11.10
CA ALA A 42 -31.59 -5.77 -11.45
C ALA A 42 -31.98 -6.98 -12.30
N ALA A 43 -32.95 -7.73 -11.80
CA ALA A 43 -33.55 -8.85 -12.50
C ALA A 43 -34.12 -8.42 -13.86
N SER A 44 -33.86 -9.20 -14.87
CA SER A 44 -34.38 -9.09 -16.22
C SER A 44 -35.91 -9.09 -16.23
N VAL A 45 -36.51 -7.99 -16.68
CA VAL A 45 -37.95 -7.87 -16.95
C VAL A 45 -38.22 -8.40 -18.37
N PRO A 46 -39.23 -9.28 -18.59
CA PRO A 46 -39.57 -9.78 -19.91
C PRO A 46 -40.23 -8.69 -20.77
N ARG A 47 -39.80 -8.62 -22.02
CA ARG A 47 -40.41 -7.78 -23.04
C ARG A 47 -41.86 -8.22 -23.29
N THR A 48 -42.83 -7.35 -22.95
CA THR A 48 -44.22 -7.48 -23.40
C THR A 48 -44.48 -6.55 -24.57
N ALA A 49 -45.34 -7.03 -25.48
CA ALA A 49 -45.59 -6.54 -26.79
C ALA A 49 -46.18 -5.11 -26.86
N LEU A 50 -45.89 -4.45 -27.98
CA LEU A 50 -46.43 -3.18 -28.42
C LEU A 50 -47.93 -3.18 -28.62
N THR A 51 -48.70 -2.31 -27.96
CA THR A 51 -50.10 -1.99 -28.27
C THR A 51 -50.16 -0.63 -28.95
N PRO A 52 -51.11 -0.39 -29.91
CA PRO A 52 -51.11 0.76 -30.80
C PRO A 52 -51.53 2.06 -30.10
N ARG A 53 -50.91 3.16 -30.51
CA ARG A 53 -51.20 4.54 -30.09
C ARG A 53 -52.63 4.93 -30.48
N GLN A 54 -53.41 5.41 -29.50
CA GLN A 54 -54.63 6.21 -29.74
C GLN A 54 -54.29 7.70 -29.93
N PRO A 55 -55.07 8.46 -30.70
CA PRO A 55 -54.81 9.85 -31.03
C PRO A 55 -55.08 10.79 -29.83
N ARG A 56 -54.17 11.73 -29.64
CA ARG A 56 -54.27 12.79 -28.62
C ARG A 56 -55.41 13.74 -28.95
N THR A 57 -56.40 13.84 -28.07
CA THR A 57 -57.38 14.93 -28.03
C THR A 57 -56.70 16.19 -27.48
N SER A 58 -56.84 17.30 -28.18
CA SER A 58 -56.37 18.65 -27.84
C SER A 58 -57.07 19.17 -26.58
N LEU A 59 -56.30 19.50 -25.56
CA LEU A 59 -56.78 20.26 -24.38
C LEU A 59 -57.00 21.75 -24.75
N PRO A 60 -58.05 22.42 -24.22
CA PRO A 60 -58.36 23.84 -24.50
C PRO A 60 -57.23 24.70 -23.85
N ARG A 61 -56.81 25.75 -24.58
CA ARG A 61 -55.92 26.80 -24.09
C ARG A 61 -56.63 27.52 -22.93
N SER A 62 -56.09 27.39 -21.74
CA SER A 62 -56.45 28.22 -20.57
C SER A 62 -55.96 29.64 -20.81
N ALA A 63 -56.89 30.58 -20.71
CA ALA A 63 -56.64 32.02 -20.82
C ALA A 63 -55.62 32.43 -19.69
N ALA A 64 -54.54 33.09 -20.08
CA ALA A 64 -53.61 33.70 -19.13
C ALA A 64 -54.34 34.89 -18.41
N CYS A 65 -54.55 34.76 -17.10
CA CYS A 65 -54.84 35.89 -16.24
C CYS A 65 -53.60 36.79 -16.15
N PRO A 66 -53.70 38.09 -16.35
CA PRO A 66 -52.57 38.99 -16.13
C PRO A 66 -52.36 39.12 -14.62
N ILE A 67 -51.18 38.64 -14.15
CA ILE A 67 -50.75 38.87 -12.78
C ILE A 67 -50.30 40.33 -12.66
N ASN A 68 -51.07 41.10 -11.89
CA ASN A 68 -50.75 42.49 -11.57
C ASN A 68 -49.65 42.54 -10.53
N THR A 69 -48.45 42.89 -10.94
CA THR A 69 -47.19 42.83 -10.13
C THR A 69 -46.94 44.06 -9.26
N LYS A 70 -47.97 44.98 -9.11
CA LYS A 70 -47.68 46.28 -8.49
C LYS A 70 -47.85 46.39 -6.98
N ASP A 71 -48.33 45.38 -6.25
CA ASP A 71 -48.55 45.50 -4.80
C ASP A 71 -48.12 44.33 -3.94
N PHE A 72 -46.97 43.71 -4.28
CA PHE A 72 -46.43 42.64 -3.44
C PHE A 72 -45.56 43.21 -2.31
N LYS A 73 -46.14 43.48 -1.13
CA LYS A 73 -45.36 43.81 0.07
C LYS A 73 -44.75 42.55 0.65
N MET A 74 -43.44 42.50 0.63
CA MET A 74 -42.61 41.35 1.13
C MET A 74 -42.88 41.02 2.61
N SER A 75 -43.54 41.92 3.37
CA SER A 75 -43.92 41.76 4.78
C SER A 75 -45.14 40.89 5.03
N GLU A 76 -45.90 40.49 3.98
CA GLU A 76 -47.17 39.76 4.11
C GLU A 76 -47.07 38.27 3.81
N ILE A 77 -45.85 37.75 3.58
CA ILE A 77 -45.65 36.32 3.36
C ILE A 77 -45.64 35.63 4.72
N PRO A 78 -46.63 34.80 5.08
CA PRO A 78 -46.64 34.04 6.31
C PRO A 78 -45.43 33.09 6.24
N TYR A 79 -44.63 33.08 7.34
CA TYR A 79 -43.40 32.28 7.46
C TYR A 79 -42.15 32.81 6.72
N LEU A 80 -42.13 34.03 6.17
CA LEU A 80 -40.94 34.60 5.53
C LEU A 80 -39.69 34.54 6.42
N ARG A 81 -39.86 34.78 7.73
CA ARG A 81 -38.78 34.65 8.72
C ARG A 81 -38.24 33.22 8.83
N GLN A 82 -39.12 32.23 8.79
CA GLN A 82 -38.72 30.80 8.87
C GLN A 82 -38.02 30.34 7.59
N ILE A 83 -38.49 30.79 6.42
CA ILE A 83 -37.87 30.51 5.13
C ILE A 83 -36.49 31.14 5.06
N LEU A 84 -36.32 32.39 5.51
CA LEU A 84 -34.99 33.05 5.54
C LEU A 84 -34.04 32.39 6.53
N LEU A 85 -34.51 31.95 7.71
CA LEU A 85 -33.69 31.22 8.67
C LEU A 85 -33.31 29.85 8.15
N SER A 86 -34.19 29.14 7.47
CA SER A 86 -33.89 27.85 6.84
C SER A 86 -32.89 28.00 5.67
N ALA A 87 -33.05 29.03 4.85
CA ALA A 87 -32.10 29.32 3.75
C ALA A 87 -30.73 29.76 4.28
N ALA A 88 -30.67 30.55 5.35
CA ALA A 88 -29.41 30.94 6.00
C ALA A 88 -28.73 29.72 6.68
N GLY A 89 -29.50 28.84 7.33
CA GLY A 89 -29.01 27.59 7.91
C GLY A 89 -28.48 26.65 6.85
N GLY A 90 -29.18 26.50 5.72
CA GLY A 90 -28.71 25.69 4.59
C GLY A 90 -27.43 26.24 3.95
N ALA A 91 -27.33 27.55 3.74
CA ALA A 91 -26.15 28.22 3.21
C ALA A 91 -24.95 28.09 4.18
N PHE A 92 -25.17 28.18 5.49
CA PHE A 92 -24.17 28.00 6.51
C PHE A 92 -23.66 26.54 6.55
N MET A 93 -24.53 25.54 6.42
CA MET A 93 -24.16 24.14 6.34
C MET A 93 -23.33 23.85 5.07
N ILE A 94 -23.72 24.38 3.92
CA ILE A 94 -22.95 24.27 2.67
C ILE A 94 -21.58 24.95 2.83
N PHE A 95 -21.54 26.14 3.44
CA PHE A 95 -20.28 26.83 3.72
C PHE A 95 -19.37 26.03 4.68
N LEU A 96 -19.92 25.41 5.71
CA LEU A 96 -19.20 24.51 6.62
C LEU A 96 -18.67 23.27 5.90
N ILE A 97 -19.47 22.66 5.03
CA ILE A 97 -19.05 21.50 4.22
C ILE A 97 -17.93 21.89 3.25
N VAL A 98 -18.04 23.05 2.59
CA VAL A 98 -16.99 23.58 1.71
C VAL A 98 -15.75 23.98 2.51
N LEU A 99 -15.88 24.59 3.68
CA LEU A 99 -14.78 24.95 4.55
C LEU A 99 -14.08 23.69 5.07
N ILE A 100 -14.83 22.68 5.49
CA ILE A 100 -14.28 21.36 5.88
C ILE A 100 -13.66 20.66 4.67
N GLY A 101 -14.20 20.80 3.48
CA GLY A 101 -13.61 20.30 2.23
C GLY A 101 -12.31 21.02 1.85
N LEU A 102 -12.23 22.33 2.07
CA LEU A 102 -11.03 23.14 1.81
C LEU A 102 -9.94 22.97 2.88
N THR A 103 -10.32 22.76 4.15
CA THR A 103 -9.37 22.43 5.21
C THR A 103 -8.94 20.96 5.18
N ARG A 104 -9.64 20.12 4.43
CA ARG A 104 -9.29 18.74 4.06
C ARG A 104 -8.54 18.65 2.73
N GLN A 105 -8.00 19.74 2.20
CA GLN A 105 -6.86 19.63 1.28
C GLN A 105 -5.76 18.99 2.11
N GLY A 106 -5.60 17.68 1.90
CA GLY A 106 -4.87 16.78 2.74
C GLY A 106 -3.47 17.31 3.03
N ALA A 107 -2.97 16.99 4.21
CA ALA A 107 -1.53 17.05 4.45
C ALA A 107 -0.84 16.45 3.21
N PRO A 108 0.27 17.04 2.75
CA PRO A 108 0.98 16.51 1.59
C PRO A 108 1.14 15.00 1.79
N GLN A 109 0.59 14.22 0.85
CA GLN A 109 0.70 12.77 0.92
C GLN A 109 2.19 12.46 0.87
N ALA A 110 2.69 11.56 1.73
CA ALA A 110 4.05 11.11 1.62
C ALA A 110 4.27 10.54 0.22
N PRO A 111 5.44 10.76 -0.36
CA PRO A 111 5.80 10.14 -1.64
C PRO A 111 5.57 8.65 -1.60
N ALA A 112 5.19 8.06 -2.73
CA ALA A 112 4.87 6.64 -2.81
C ALA A 112 6.09 5.73 -3.02
N ASN A 113 7.28 6.32 -3.22
CA ASN A 113 8.51 5.54 -3.38
C ASN A 113 8.98 4.97 -2.04
N ALA A 114 9.66 3.82 -2.10
CA ALA A 114 10.10 3.09 -0.93
C ALA A 114 11.60 2.80 -0.95
N LEU A 115 12.15 2.42 0.21
CA LEU A 115 13.54 2.06 0.40
C LEU A 115 13.65 0.84 1.31
N TRP A 116 14.47 -0.16 0.91
CA TRP A 116 14.89 -1.22 1.82
C TRP A 116 16.06 -0.75 2.68
N LEU A 117 15.89 -0.84 4.00
CA LEU A 117 16.95 -0.58 4.99
C LEU A 117 17.51 -1.89 5.54
N GLY A 118 18.83 -1.96 5.55
CA GLY A 118 19.57 -3.13 6.05
C GLY A 118 19.49 -3.30 7.56
N GLN A 119 20.03 -4.45 8.01
CA GLN A 119 20.03 -4.83 9.44
C GLN A 119 20.79 -3.83 10.33
N ASP A 120 21.78 -3.13 9.79
CA ASP A 120 22.58 -2.18 10.57
C ASP A 120 21.73 -1.06 11.18
N TRP A 121 20.63 -0.68 10.53
CA TRP A 121 19.70 0.33 11.04
C TRP A 121 18.93 -0.13 12.27
N THR A 122 18.56 -1.39 12.32
CA THR A 122 17.68 -1.94 13.36
C THR A 122 18.42 -2.71 14.44
N GLN A 123 19.66 -3.19 14.16
CA GLN A 123 20.41 -4.04 15.07
C GLN A 123 21.62 -3.37 15.71
N THR A 124 21.88 -2.11 15.35
CA THR A 124 22.92 -1.29 15.99
C THR A 124 22.32 0.04 16.44
N THR A 125 22.92 0.63 17.48
CA THR A 125 22.47 1.94 17.96
C THR A 125 22.80 3.02 16.93
N GLN A 126 21.78 3.72 16.45
CA GLN A 126 21.93 4.83 15.53
C GLN A 126 22.04 6.15 16.28
N THR A 127 22.91 7.05 15.83
CA THR A 127 22.96 8.40 16.36
C THR A 127 21.79 9.24 15.78
N GLN A 128 21.48 10.39 16.42
CA GLN A 128 20.49 11.30 15.84
C GLN A 128 20.99 11.90 14.52
N GLU A 129 22.30 12.10 14.35
CA GLU A 129 22.91 12.61 13.12
C GLU A 129 22.74 11.62 11.96
N ASP A 130 22.91 10.32 12.20
CA ASP A 130 22.67 9.27 11.21
C ASP A 130 21.20 9.26 10.78
N MET A 131 20.29 9.37 11.75
CA MET A 131 18.86 9.42 11.50
C MET A 131 18.46 10.66 10.68
N ASP A 132 19.00 11.84 11.03
CA ASP A 132 18.73 13.09 10.31
C ASP A 132 19.29 13.01 8.88
N SER A 133 20.43 12.35 8.69
CA SER A 133 21.02 12.12 7.36
C SER A 133 20.16 11.20 6.50
N LEU A 134 19.74 10.06 7.04
CA LEU A 134 18.83 9.12 6.36
C LEU A 134 17.54 9.83 5.95
N VAL A 135 16.89 10.53 6.87
CA VAL A 135 15.61 11.20 6.59
C VAL A 135 15.78 12.32 5.56
N ARG A 136 16.90 13.07 5.60
CA ARG A 136 17.20 14.06 4.56
C ARG A 136 17.31 13.41 3.19
N GLN A 137 18.08 12.33 3.05
CA GLN A 137 18.24 11.56 1.82
C GLN A 137 16.89 11.05 1.33
N MET A 138 16.06 10.50 2.21
CA MET A 138 14.72 10.03 1.87
C MET A 138 13.84 11.16 1.31
N ARG A 139 13.84 12.32 1.96
CA ARG A 139 13.04 13.48 1.49
C ARG A 139 13.52 14.03 0.16
N GLU A 140 14.84 14.13 -0.04
CA GLU A 140 15.43 14.59 -1.31
C GLU A 140 15.06 13.64 -2.47
N ASN A 141 14.94 12.37 -2.18
CA ASN A 141 14.61 11.31 -3.15
C ASN A 141 13.12 10.91 -3.16
N GLU A 142 12.25 11.68 -2.50
CA GLU A 142 10.81 11.42 -2.46
C GLU A 142 10.47 9.99 -2.01
N ILE A 143 11.18 9.52 -0.98
CA ILE A 143 10.93 8.23 -0.33
C ILE A 143 9.97 8.44 0.84
N GLY A 144 8.83 7.77 0.81
CA GLY A 144 7.79 7.88 1.84
C GLY A 144 7.47 6.59 2.56
N SER A 145 8.05 5.47 2.12
CA SER A 145 7.92 4.17 2.78
C SER A 145 9.28 3.53 3.02
N VAL A 146 9.41 2.78 4.10
CA VAL A 146 10.66 2.09 4.45
C VAL A 146 10.37 0.66 4.87
N TYR A 147 11.11 -0.28 4.29
CA TYR A 147 11.13 -1.68 4.71
C TYR A 147 12.40 -1.94 5.50
N ALA A 148 12.32 -1.78 6.84
CA ALA A 148 13.47 -1.95 7.72
C ALA A 148 13.61 -3.41 8.15
N TRP A 149 14.78 -4.00 7.88
CA TRP A 149 15.06 -5.38 8.23
C TRP A 149 14.91 -5.63 9.73
N VAL A 150 14.21 -6.71 10.07
CA VAL A 150 14.08 -7.14 11.46
C VAL A 150 14.63 -8.56 11.65
N SER A 151 14.10 -9.56 10.93
CA SER A 151 14.49 -10.94 11.11
C SER A 151 14.02 -11.87 10.00
N TRP A 152 14.49 -13.13 10.04
CA TRP A 152 14.01 -14.21 9.20
C TRP A 152 13.62 -15.44 10.02
N LEU A 153 12.67 -16.21 9.49
CA LEU A 153 12.15 -17.40 10.17
C LEU A 153 12.98 -18.63 9.86
N GLN A 154 13.63 -19.18 10.90
CA GLN A 154 14.49 -20.36 10.81
C GLN A 154 13.69 -21.66 10.60
N VAL A 155 14.41 -22.78 10.35
CA VAL A 155 13.81 -24.12 10.12
C VAL A 155 12.93 -24.59 11.30
N ASN A 156 13.34 -24.27 12.50
CA ASN A 156 12.65 -24.66 13.75
C ASN A 156 11.46 -23.75 14.11
N ASN A 157 11.02 -22.92 13.18
CA ASN A 157 9.96 -21.90 13.37
C ASN A 157 10.27 -20.88 14.47
N THR A 158 11.54 -20.58 14.72
CA THR A 158 11.95 -19.46 15.58
C THR A 158 12.55 -18.35 14.74
N TRP A 159 12.38 -17.11 15.17
CA TRP A 159 13.01 -15.97 14.53
C TRP A 159 14.51 -15.94 14.77
N ALA A 160 15.30 -15.63 13.76
CA ALA A 160 16.74 -15.47 13.91
C ALA A 160 17.04 -14.39 14.95
N GLY A 161 17.96 -14.69 15.86
CA GLY A 161 18.28 -13.79 16.99
C GLY A 161 17.44 -14.00 18.26
N THR A 162 16.41 -14.85 18.25
CA THR A 162 15.70 -15.25 19.48
C THR A 162 16.66 -16.03 20.38
N GLN A 163 16.70 -15.63 21.65
CA GLN A 163 17.56 -16.32 22.65
C GLN A 163 17.04 -17.73 22.93
N PRO A 164 17.88 -18.77 22.84
CA PRO A 164 17.45 -20.13 23.14
C PRO A 164 16.89 -20.27 24.55
N GLY A 165 15.71 -20.88 24.68
CA GLY A 165 15.05 -21.13 25.98
C GLY A 165 14.36 -19.92 26.61
N THR A 166 14.23 -18.82 25.88
CA THR A 166 13.47 -17.65 26.27
C THR A 166 12.45 -17.31 25.19
N ASN A 167 11.39 -16.55 25.53
CA ASN A 167 10.50 -15.93 24.54
C ASN A 167 10.98 -14.51 24.18
N THR A 168 12.22 -14.15 24.56
CA THR A 168 12.78 -12.83 24.31
C THR A 168 13.30 -12.82 22.88
N PHE A 169 12.65 -12.05 22.06
CA PHE A 169 13.08 -11.78 20.71
C PHE A 169 14.29 -10.86 20.77
N LEU A 170 15.41 -11.32 20.26
CA LEU A 170 16.67 -10.64 20.00
C LEU A 170 17.37 -10.00 21.20
N GLN A 171 18.66 -10.15 21.23
CA GLN A 171 19.57 -9.32 22.02
C GLN A 171 19.54 -7.83 21.63
N VAL A 172 18.84 -7.49 20.55
CA VAL A 172 18.78 -6.13 19.92
C VAL A 172 17.38 -5.51 19.98
N GLU A 173 16.52 -5.94 20.91
CA GLU A 173 15.18 -5.34 21.07
C GLU A 173 15.22 -3.84 21.36
N ASN A 174 16.19 -3.41 22.16
CA ASN A 174 16.36 -2.00 22.52
C ASN A 174 16.79 -1.17 21.31
N GLU A 175 17.65 -1.71 20.46
CA GLU A 175 18.14 -1.08 19.24
C GLU A 175 17.00 -0.90 18.24
N ILE A 176 16.17 -1.93 18.04
CA ILE A 176 14.97 -1.83 17.19
C ILE A 176 14.02 -0.77 17.71
N GLN A 177 13.73 -0.75 19.01
CA GLN A 177 12.83 0.21 19.62
C GLN A 177 13.36 1.65 19.53
N ASP A 178 14.66 1.83 19.75
CA ASP A 178 15.35 3.11 19.62
C ASP A 178 15.30 3.64 18.18
N PHE A 179 15.61 2.75 17.20
CA PHE A 179 15.48 3.08 15.78
C PHE A 179 14.06 3.53 15.42
N VAL A 180 13.04 2.73 15.76
CA VAL A 180 11.63 3.06 15.45
C VAL A 180 11.23 4.39 16.08
N THR A 181 11.62 4.61 17.33
CA THR A 181 11.31 5.85 18.06
C THR A 181 11.93 7.07 17.40
N LYS A 182 13.22 7.01 17.10
CA LYS A 182 13.95 8.10 16.44
C LYS A 182 13.44 8.36 15.02
N PHE A 183 13.23 7.29 14.25
CA PHE A 183 12.74 7.42 12.88
C PHE A 183 11.37 8.12 12.86
N LYS A 184 10.44 7.67 13.70
CA LYS A 184 9.09 8.24 13.79
C LYS A 184 9.08 9.68 14.28
N ALA A 185 10.01 10.05 15.16
CA ALA A 185 10.17 11.42 15.61
C ALA A 185 10.74 12.33 14.51
N THR A 186 11.65 11.81 13.67
CA THR A 186 12.35 12.59 12.63
C THR A 186 11.56 12.65 11.32
N TYR A 187 10.88 11.56 10.97
CA TYR A 187 10.05 11.48 9.77
C TYR A 187 8.64 10.92 10.06
N PRO A 188 7.79 11.70 10.75
CA PRO A 188 6.45 11.26 11.17
C PRO A 188 5.50 10.97 10.00
N ASP A 189 5.81 11.44 8.81
CA ASP A 189 4.96 11.27 7.62
C ASP A 189 5.27 10.02 6.80
N ALA A 190 6.39 9.36 7.01
CA ALA A 190 6.74 8.13 6.30
C ALA A 190 6.08 6.91 6.96
N ASP A 191 5.75 5.91 6.14
CA ASP A 191 5.30 4.62 6.61
C ASP A 191 6.50 3.71 6.89
N LEU A 192 6.62 3.23 8.12
CA LEU A 192 7.71 2.37 8.56
C LEU A 192 7.22 0.93 8.73
N TYR A 193 7.71 0.04 7.88
CA TYR A 193 7.38 -1.38 7.92
C TYR A 193 8.52 -2.19 8.55
N GLY A 194 8.17 -3.12 9.46
CA GLY A 194 9.12 -4.14 9.91
C GLY A 194 9.24 -5.24 8.85
N TRP A 195 10.43 -5.39 8.25
CA TRP A 195 10.69 -6.41 7.25
C TRP A 195 11.04 -7.73 7.90
N ILE A 196 10.22 -8.75 7.65
CA ILE A 196 10.43 -10.14 8.06
C ILE A 196 10.47 -11.06 6.85
N GLN A 197 11.46 -11.94 6.83
CA GLN A 197 11.63 -12.90 5.75
C GLN A 197 11.22 -14.31 6.19
N VAL A 198 10.49 -15.00 5.32
CA VAL A 198 10.03 -16.37 5.55
C VAL A 198 10.42 -17.24 4.37
N PRO A 199 11.51 -18.02 4.45
CA PRO A 199 11.82 -19.01 3.44
C PRO A 199 10.70 -20.07 3.39
N ALA A 200 10.02 -20.19 2.25
CA ALA A 200 8.96 -21.18 2.06
C ALA A 200 9.51 -22.59 1.97
N VAL A 201 10.72 -22.72 1.41
CA VAL A 201 11.49 -23.98 1.33
C VAL A 201 12.83 -23.76 2.00
N LEU A 202 13.20 -24.64 2.92
CA LEU A 202 14.46 -24.54 3.64
C LEU A 202 15.06 -25.94 3.85
N GLY A 203 16.16 -26.22 3.15
CA GLY A 203 16.79 -27.54 3.13
C GLY A 203 15.81 -28.62 2.63
N ASP A 204 15.88 -29.82 3.21
CA ASP A 204 15.06 -30.98 2.83
C ASP A 204 13.62 -30.93 3.37
N ALA A 205 13.23 -29.86 4.06
CA ALA A 205 11.93 -29.75 4.73
C ALA A 205 10.73 -29.59 3.75
N GLY A 206 10.99 -29.35 2.48
CA GLY A 206 9.94 -29.04 1.49
C GLY A 206 9.23 -27.72 1.77
N ASN A 207 8.05 -27.51 1.18
CA ASN A 207 7.29 -26.29 1.40
C ASN A 207 6.61 -26.30 2.78
N ARG A 208 6.95 -25.29 3.60
CA ARG A 208 6.54 -25.15 5.01
C ARG A 208 5.30 -24.31 5.22
N LEU A 209 4.84 -23.56 4.22
CA LEU A 209 3.80 -22.54 4.39
C LEU A 209 2.47 -23.12 4.88
N GLY A 210 2.22 -24.43 4.65
CA GLY A 210 1.04 -25.14 5.17
C GLY A 210 1.11 -25.54 6.64
N ASN A 211 2.23 -25.26 7.35
CA ASN A 211 2.38 -25.60 8.76
C ASN A 211 1.66 -24.57 9.64
N ASP A 212 0.73 -25.01 10.46
CA ASP A 212 -0.09 -24.15 11.33
C ASP A 212 0.74 -23.41 12.38
N ASP A 213 1.75 -24.08 12.98
CA ASP A 213 2.62 -23.46 13.98
C ASP A 213 3.47 -22.35 13.35
N LEU A 214 3.96 -22.57 12.12
CA LEU A 214 4.66 -21.54 11.35
C LEU A 214 3.76 -20.33 11.09
N GLN A 215 2.54 -20.56 10.63
CA GLN A 215 1.58 -19.49 10.36
C GLN A 215 1.23 -18.71 11.63
N GLN A 216 1.09 -19.41 12.76
CA GLN A 216 0.84 -18.80 14.07
C GLN A 216 2.05 -17.96 14.51
N THR A 217 3.27 -18.50 14.41
CA THR A 217 4.51 -17.78 14.74
C THR A 217 4.67 -16.48 13.94
N ILE A 218 4.31 -16.49 12.64
CA ILE A 218 4.34 -15.29 11.80
C ILE A 218 3.32 -14.26 12.31
N ALA A 219 2.10 -14.69 12.61
CA ALA A 219 1.05 -13.78 13.06
C ALA A 219 1.36 -13.16 14.43
N GLU A 220 1.86 -13.95 15.38
CA GLU A 220 2.28 -13.47 16.70
C GLU A 220 3.40 -12.44 16.61
N PHE A 221 4.39 -12.69 15.79
CA PHE A 221 5.47 -11.73 15.60
C PHE A 221 5.00 -10.46 14.89
N SER A 222 4.04 -10.57 13.97
CA SER A 222 3.40 -9.41 13.32
C SER A 222 2.69 -8.51 14.33
N ILE A 223 2.05 -9.09 15.36
CA ILE A 223 1.48 -8.32 16.48
C ILE A 223 2.60 -7.58 17.25
N GLU A 224 3.70 -8.27 17.58
CA GLU A 224 4.81 -7.64 18.32
C GLU A 224 5.41 -6.47 17.53
N LEU A 225 5.63 -6.62 16.24
CA LEU A 225 6.14 -5.56 15.39
C LEU A 225 5.27 -4.30 15.44
N THR A 226 3.96 -4.46 15.36
CA THR A 226 3.04 -3.32 15.28
C THR A 226 2.67 -2.73 16.64
N THR A 227 2.56 -3.57 17.69
CA THR A 227 2.10 -3.11 19.01
C THR A 227 3.23 -2.81 19.98
N ARG A 228 4.28 -3.66 20.00
CA ARG A 228 5.40 -3.55 20.94
C ARG A 228 6.54 -2.69 20.39
N PHE A 229 6.98 -2.98 19.17
CA PHE A 229 8.07 -2.20 18.53
C PHE A 229 7.57 -0.91 17.90
N GLY A 230 6.30 -0.83 17.57
CA GLY A 230 5.66 0.39 17.09
C GLY A 230 5.86 0.67 15.60
N PHE A 231 6.17 -0.35 14.77
CA PHE A 231 6.12 -0.22 13.31
C PHE A 231 4.69 0.14 12.85
N ASP A 232 4.56 0.85 11.74
CA ASP A 232 3.25 1.17 11.17
C ASP A 232 2.65 -0.03 10.44
N GLY A 233 3.49 -0.99 10.05
CA GLY A 233 3.07 -2.21 9.37
C GLY A 233 4.15 -3.27 9.29
N ILE A 234 3.81 -4.34 8.58
CA ILE A 234 4.67 -5.47 8.31
C ILE A 234 5.00 -5.49 6.82
N PHE A 235 6.27 -5.67 6.47
CA PHE A 235 6.70 -6.07 5.14
C PHE A 235 7.04 -7.56 5.18
N LEU A 236 6.12 -8.38 4.64
CA LEU A 236 6.27 -9.82 4.60
C LEU A 236 6.95 -10.26 3.31
N ASP A 237 8.16 -10.79 3.44
CA ASP A 237 8.95 -11.33 2.34
C ASP A 237 8.97 -12.87 2.43
N VAL A 238 8.18 -13.51 1.59
CA VAL A 238 8.15 -14.98 1.49
C VAL A 238 8.80 -15.41 0.19
N ASP A 239 9.73 -16.32 0.28
CA ASP A 239 10.44 -16.88 -0.88
C ASP A 239 10.35 -18.42 -0.83
N THR A 240 9.89 -19.11 -1.82
CA THR A 240 9.20 -18.86 -3.10
C THR A 240 7.71 -19.12 -2.96
N ILE A 241 6.85 -18.39 -3.66
CA ILE A 241 5.40 -18.59 -3.57
C ILE A 241 4.86 -19.11 -4.91
N ALA A 242 4.33 -20.32 -4.90
CA ALA A 242 3.67 -20.90 -6.07
C ALA A 242 2.35 -20.18 -6.40
N ASN A 243 1.99 -20.14 -7.68
CA ASN A 243 0.66 -19.67 -8.11
C ASN A 243 -0.45 -20.46 -7.43
N GLY A 244 -1.48 -19.78 -6.97
CA GLY A 244 -2.62 -20.39 -6.30
C GLY A 244 -2.36 -20.92 -4.88
N SER A 245 -1.25 -20.57 -4.23
CA SER A 245 -0.92 -21.03 -2.88
C SER A 245 -1.96 -20.62 -1.84
N GLU A 246 -2.83 -21.53 -1.43
CA GLU A 246 -3.80 -21.29 -0.35
C GLU A 246 -3.12 -21.11 1.01
N SER A 247 -1.99 -21.78 1.22
CA SER A 247 -1.21 -21.63 2.45
C SER A 247 -0.66 -20.20 2.62
N TYR A 248 -0.19 -19.57 1.55
CA TYR A 248 0.23 -18.17 1.59
C TYR A 248 -0.95 -17.23 1.89
N LEU A 249 -2.09 -17.44 1.23
CA LEU A 249 -3.28 -16.64 1.53
C LEU A 249 -3.79 -16.86 2.97
N ALA A 250 -3.61 -18.06 3.52
CA ALA A 250 -3.93 -18.33 4.92
C ALA A 250 -3.04 -17.52 5.88
N ILE A 251 -1.74 -17.41 5.58
CA ILE A 251 -0.81 -16.55 6.35
C ILE A 251 -1.28 -15.10 6.31
N LEU A 252 -1.59 -14.55 5.13
CA LEU A 252 -2.04 -13.15 5.01
C LEU A 252 -3.35 -12.91 5.79
N ARG A 253 -4.32 -13.83 5.71
CA ARG A 253 -5.57 -13.73 6.47
C ARG A 253 -5.31 -13.78 7.98
N ARG A 254 -4.39 -14.63 8.43
CA ARG A 254 -4.04 -14.80 9.84
C ARG A 254 -3.36 -13.53 10.39
N ILE A 255 -2.44 -12.95 9.63
CA ILE A 255 -1.82 -11.65 9.97
C ILE A 255 -2.90 -10.57 10.08
N ARG A 256 -3.77 -10.43 9.08
CA ARG A 256 -4.84 -9.42 9.09
C ARG A 256 -5.83 -9.57 10.23
N ALA A 257 -6.09 -10.79 10.67
CA ALA A 257 -6.97 -11.05 11.80
C ALA A 257 -6.29 -10.76 13.15
N ALA A 258 -4.96 -10.78 13.20
CA ALA A 258 -4.18 -10.69 14.42
C ALA A 258 -3.71 -9.25 14.74
N VAL A 259 -3.30 -8.49 13.71
CA VAL A 259 -2.75 -7.14 13.88
C VAL A 259 -3.85 -6.08 14.04
N PRO A 260 -3.54 -4.90 14.62
CA PRO A 260 -4.47 -3.76 14.67
C PRO A 260 -5.09 -3.44 13.30
N GLU A 261 -6.33 -2.95 13.29
CA GLU A 261 -7.09 -2.67 12.05
C GLU A 261 -6.41 -1.62 11.16
N ASP A 262 -5.64 -0.71 11.75
CA ASP A 262 -4.89 0.34 11.09
C ASP A 262 -3.45 -0.05 10.71
N ALA A 263 -2.99 -1.22 11.13
CA ALA A 263 -1.68 -1.72 10.74
C ALA A 263 -1.62 -2.04 9.24
N LEU A 264 -0.54 -1.59 8.61
CA LEU A 264 -0.30 -1.81 7.18
C LEU A 264 0.30 -3.19 6.93
N LEU A 265 0.00 -3.77 5.78
CA LEU A 265 0.61 -5.02 5.32
C LEU A 265 1.13 -4.83 3.89
N ALA A 266 2.42 -4.73 3.75
CA ALA A 266 3.13 -4.83 2.49
C ALA A 266 3.64 -6.26 2.28
N VAL A 267 3.64 -6.72 1.04
CA VAL A 267 4.11 -8.06 0.69
C VAL A 267 5.12 -7.99 -0.45
N ALA A 268 6.27 -8.64 -0.27
CA ALA A 268 7.22 -8.86 -1.36
C ALA A 268 6.66 -9.95 -2.27
N LEU A 269 6.66 -9.68 -3.56
CA LEU A 269 6.20 -10.62 -4.56
C LEU A 269 7.35 -11.08 -5.44
N PRO A 270 7.40 -12.35 -5.79
CA PRO A 270 8.30 -12.79 -6.84
C PRO A 270 7.90 -12.11 -8.15
N PRO A 271 8.86 -11.87 -9.04
CA PRO A 271 8.54 -11.41 -10.37
C PRO A 271 7.74 -12.49 -11.11
N ASP A 272 6.81 -12.04 -11.94
CA ASP A 272 6.13 -12.94 -12.85
C ASP A 272 7.07 -13.37 -13.99
N TRP A 273 6.95 -14.62 -14.34
CA TRP A 273 7.54 -15.09 -15.59
C TRP A 273 6.59 -14.82 -16.72
N THR A 274 7.16 -14.42 -17.86
CA THR A 274 6.40 -14.16 -19.06
C THR A 274 5.57 -15.37 -19.45
N PRO A 275 4.28 -15.20 -19.77
CA PRO A 275 3.42 -16.26 -20.24
C PRO A 275 3.95 -16.89 -21.52
N ILE A 276 3.54 -18.12 -21.79
CA ILE A 276 3.79 -18.81 -23.06
C ILE A 276 3.36 -17.89 -24.23
N GLY A 277 4.28 -17.58 -25.12
CA GLY A 277 4.01 -16.79 -26.33
C GLY A 277 4.47 -15.34 -26.30
N VAL A 278 5.08 -14.87 -25.19
CA VAL A 278 5.81 -13.60 -25.16
C VAL A 278 7.27 -13.89 -25.49
N ASP A 279 7.85 -13.12 -26.41
CA ASP A 279 9.23 -13.28 -26.88
C ASP A 279 10.24 -12.66 -25.90
N ILE A 280 10.16 -13.10 -24.64
CA ILE A 280 11.14 -12.77 -23.59
C ILE A 280 11.68 -14.09 -23.09
N PRO A 281 13.00 -14.30 -23.08
CA PRO A 281 13.58 -15.55 -22.62
C PRO A 281 13.14 -15.89 -21.20
N LYS A 282 12.71 -17.12 -20.96
CA LYS A 282 12.50 -17.62 -19.61
C LYS A 282 13.87 -17.78 -18.96
N PRO A 283 14.19 -17.03 -17.94
CA PRO A 283 15.50 -17.14 -17.31
C PRO A 283 15.74 -18.52 -16.70
N GLY A 284 16.98 -18.96 -16.73
CA GLY A 284 17.38 -20.22 -16.12
C GLY A 284 17.25 -20.18 -14.60
N GLY A 285 16.76 -21.26 -14.02
CA GLY A 285 16.71 -21.41 -12.55
C GLY A 285 15.37 -21.11 -11.91
N ILE A 286 14.33 -20.76 -12.69
CA ILE A 286 13.00 -20.53 -12.15
C ILE A 286 12.08 -21.70 -12.41
N GLU A 287 11.44 -22.11 -11.31
CA GLU A 287 10.54 -23.22 -11.30
C GLU A 287 9.25 -22.91 -12.07
N ASP A 288 8.73 -23.90 -12.81
CA ASP A 288 7.41 -23.79 -13.41
C ASP A 288 6.34 -23.58 -12.33
N GLY A 289 5.39 -22.69 -12.55
CA GLY A 289 4.28 -22.43 -11.63
C GLY A 289 4.49 -21.28 -10.66
N THR A 290 5.60 -20.55 -10.77
CA THR A 290 5.82 -19.29 -9.97
C THR A 290 5.21 -18.07 -10.64
N ALA A 291 4.91 -18.11 -11.94
CA ALA A 291 4.13 -17.06 -12.59
C ALA A 291 2.69 -17.05 -12.05
N TRP A 292 2.29 -15.95 -11.45
CA TRP A 292 0.96 -15.83 -10.88
C TRP A 292 -0.06 -15.44 -11.93
N ASP A 293 -1.20 -16.12 -11.94
CA ASP A 293 -2.33 -15.69 -12.74
C ASP A 293 -3.01 -14.44 -12.16
N GLU A 294 -3.76 -13.74 -12.99
CA GLU A 294 -4.47 -12.54 -12.58
C GLU A 294 -5.42 -12.77 -11.38
N PRO A 295 -6.24 -13.83 -11.33
CA PRO A 295 -7.08 -14.10 -10.16
C PRO A 295 -6.29 -14.30 -8.86
N TYR A 296 -5.11 -14.88 -8.92
CA TYR A 296 -4.30 -15.05 -7.72
C TYR A 296 -3.67 -13.74 -7.24
N LYS A 297 -3.13 -12.92 -8.16
CA LYS A 297 -2.69 -11.54 -7.86
C LYS A 297 -3.78 -10.75 -7.16
N GLN A 298 -5.00 -10.83 -7.69
CA GLN A 298 -6.17 -10.17 -7.13
C GLN A 298 -6.51 -10.66 -5.72
N ARG A 299 -6.43 -11.95 -5.45
CA ARG A 299 -6.67 -12.53 -4.12
C ARG A 299 -5.65 -12.05 -3.09
N VAL A 300 -4.40 -11.93 -3.46
CA VAL A 300 -3.35 -11.36 -2.60
C VAL A 300 -3.61 -9.87 -2.34
N ALA A 301 -3.95 -9.11 -3.36
CA ALA A 301 -4.25 -7.68 -3.27
C ALA A 301 -5.48 -7.35 -2.38
N LEU A 302 -6.42 -8.29 -2.23
CA LEU A 302 -7.53 -8.14 -1.29
C LEU A 302 -7.08 -8.20 0.18
N LEU A 303 -5.91 -8.77 0.45
CA LEU A 303 -5.37 -8.99 1.79
C LEU A 303 -4.19 -8.07 2.14
N ALA A 304 -3.51 -7.50 1.15
CA ALA A 304 -2.37 -6.60 1.33
C ALA A 304 -2.75 -5.15 1.02
N ASP A 305 -2.06 -4.18 1.64
CA ASP A 305 -2.18 -2.76 1.31
C ASP A 305 -1.21 -2.39 0.19
N GLN A 306 -0.03 -3.04 0.16
CA GLN A 306 1.00 -2.76 -0.81
C GLN A 306 1.60 -4.06 -1.34
N LEU A 307 1.75 -4.14 -2.66
CA LEU A 307 2.37 -5.26 -3.38
C LEU A 307 3.69 -4.77 -3.96
N VAL A 308 4.80 -5.30 -3.44
CA VAL A 308 6.15 -4.89 -3.83
C VAL A 308 6.76 -5.96 -4.70
N ILE A 309 6.92 -5.66 -5.99
CA ILE A 309 7.42 -6.62 -6.97
C ILE A 309 8.94 -6.56 -6.97
N ARG A 310 9.60 -7.67 -6.67
CA ARG A 310 11.06 -7.80 -6.73
C ARG A 310 11.51 -7.99 -8.18
N ALA A 311 11.46 -6.92 -8.98
CA ALA A 311 11.77 -6.96 -10.40
C ALA A 311 13.28 -6.87 -10.68
N TYR A 312 14.05 -7.74 -10.03
CA TYR A 312 15.50 -7.90 -10.15
C TYR A 312 15.89 -9.38 -9.99
N ASN A 313 17.14 -9.71 -10.20
CA ASN A 313 17.64 -11.09 -10.27
C ASN A 313 16.92 -11.88 -11.39
N SER A 314 16.82 -11.27 -12.55
CA SER A 314 16.01 -11.80 -13.66
C SER A 314 16.70 -12.90 -14.45
N TYR A 315 18.00 -13.12 -14.28
CA TYR A 315 18.82 -14.01 -15.10
C TYR A 315 18.83 -13.63 -16.60
N LEU A 316 18.45 -12.43 -16.95
CA LEU A 316 18.45 -11.97 -18.33
C LEU A 316 19.85 -11.50 -18.75
N GLU A 317 20.16 -11.68 -20.03
CA GLU A 317 21.51 -11.46 -20.56
C GLU A 317 21.64 -10.13 -21.31
N THR A 318 20.53 -9.49 -21.66
CA THR A 318 20.55 -8.22 -22.41
C THR A 318 19.70 -7.13 -21.73
N PRO A 319 20.14 -5.85 -21.82
CA PRO A 319 19.35 -4.71 -21.32
C PRO A 319 17.95 -4.63 -21.96
N GLU A 320 17.84 -4.96 -23.24
CA GLU A 320 16.57 -4.90 -23.98
C GLU A 320 15.57 -5.94 -23.46
N ASP A 321 16.03 -7.16 -23.18
CA ASP A 321 15.19 -8.20 -22.59
C ASP A 321 14.73 -7.82 -21.18
N TYR A 322 15.63 -7.24 -20.37
CA TYR A 322 15.28 -6.78 -19.03
C TYR A 322 14.26 -5.63 -19.07
N VAL A 323 14.43 -4.65 -19.96
CA VAL A 323 13.46 -3.56 -20.18
C VAL A 323 12.10 -4.12 -20.57
N ALA A 324 12.05 -5.05 -21.51
CA ALA A 324 10.80 -5.68 -21.97
C ALA A 324 10.14 -6.51 -20.85
N TRP A 325 10.93 -7.26 -20.09
CA TRP A 325 10.44 -8.04 -18.97
C TRP A 325 9.93 -7.15 -17.83
N MET A 326 10.65 -6.08 -17.48
CA MET A 326 10.20 -5.09 -16.51
C MET A 326 8.88 -4.44 -16.93
N ALA A 327 8.76 -4.05 -18.19
CA ALA A 327 7.52 -3.48 -18.73
C ALA A 327 6.35 -4.44 -18.59
N TYR A 328 6.57 -5.74 -18.84
CA TYR A 328 5.57 -6.77 -18.64
C TYR A 328 5.15 -6.88 -17.16
N GLN A 329 6.10 -6.88 -16.20
CA GLN A 329 5.77 -6.90 -14.78
C GLN A 329 4.82 -5.76 -14.39
N VAL A 330 5.18 -4.54 -14.79
CA VAL A 330 4.40 -3.34 -14.50
C VAL A 330 3.00 -3.43 -15.09
N GLU A 331 2.89 -3.77 -16.38
CA GLU A 331 1.61 -3.88 -17.09
C GLU A 331 0.70 -4.94 -16.45
N ALA A 332 1.25 -6.14 -16.19
CA ALA A 332 0.49 -7.27 -15.68
C ALA A 332 -0.07 -7.01 -14.27
N TYR A 333 0.76 -6.47 -13.36
CA TYR A 333 0.30 -6.15 -12.02
C TYR A 333 -0.62 -4.92 -12.00
N ALA A 334 -0.31 -3.87 -12.75
CA ALA A 334 -1.18 -2.70 -12.85
C ALA A 334 -2.60 -3.07 -13.28
N LYS A 335 -2.74 -3.86 -14.35
CA LYS A 335 -4.05 -4.30 -14.85
C LYS A 335 -4.79 -5.20 -13.88
N ALA A 336 -4.10 -6.15 -13.26
CA ALA A 336 -4.70 -7.05 -12.30
C ALA A 336 -5.27 -6.32 -11.08
N ILE A 337 -4.53 -5.33 -10.57
CA ILE A 337 -4.90 -4.62 -9.34
C ILE A 337 -5.92 -3.52 -9.61
N ASP A 338 -5.78 -2.79 -10.71
CA ASP A 338 -6.74 -1.74 -11.07
C ASP A 338 -8.17 -2.29 -11.26
N ALA A 339 -8.28 -3.52 -11.80
CA ALA A 339 -9.56 -4.19 -11.99
C ALA A 339 -10.35 -4.42 -10.69
N LEU A 340 -9.66 -4.47 -9.53
CA LEU A 340 -10.30 -4.71 -8.23
C LEU A 340 -10.85 -3.45 -7.56
N ALA A 341 -10.34 -2.28 -7.89
CA ALA A 341 -10.65 -1.02 -7.19
C ALA A 341 -10.51 -1.11 -5.65
N THR A 342 -9.57 -1.92 -5.14
CA THR A 342 -9.39 -2.19 -3.68
C THR A 342 -8.64 -1.10 -2.95
N GLY A 343 -7.81 -0.31 -3.65
CA GLY A 343 -6.85 0.63 -3.06
C GLY A 343 -5.54 -0.03 -2.61
N ALA A 344 -5.28 -1.30 -2.98
CA ALA A 344 -3.95 -1.87 -2.89
C ALA A 344 -3.02 -1.16 -3.88
N GLU A 345 -1.80 -0.88 -3.43
CA GLU A 345 -0.78 -0.15 -4.18
C GLU A 345 0.25 -1.13 -4.75
N VAL A 346 0.68 -0.90 -5.97
CA VAL A 346 1.79 -1.65 -6.59
C VAL A 346 3.04 -0.79 -6.55
N VAL A 347 4.13 -1.35 -6.04
CA VAL A 347 5.46 -0.72 -5.99
C VAL A 347 6.45 -1.63 -6.69
N ILE A 348 7.31 -1.05 -7.53
CA ILE A 348 8.24 -1.81 -8.35
C ILE A 348 9.65 -1.72 -7.77
N GLY A 349 10.25 -2.85 -7.40
CA GLY A 349 11.63 -2.91 -6.94
C GLY A 349 12.63 -2.57 -8.04
N ILE A 350 13.55 -1.66 -7.75
CA ILE A 350 14.66 -1.27 -8.62
C ILE A 350 15.97 -1.74 -7.98
N PRO A 351 16.82 -2.51 -8.68
CA PRO A 351 18.14 -2.90 -8.18
C PRO A 351 19.13 -1.73 -8.25
N THR A 352 19.95 -1.62 -7.22
CA THR A 352 21.07 -0.66 -7.15
C THR A 352 22.39 -1.33 -6.72
N TYR A 353 22.44 -2.64 -6.67
CA TYR A 353 23.63 -3.38 -6.26
C TYR A 353 24.50 -3.77 -7.46
N ASP A 354 25.81 -3.68 -7.25
CA ASP A 354 26.86 -3.98 -8.23
C ASP A 354 27.39 -5.41 -8.14
N ASP A 355 26.86 -6.22 -7.22
CA ASP A 355 27.31 -7.60 -7.02
C ASP A 355 27.01 -8.45 -8.26
N GLU A 356 28.05 -9.02 -8.87
CA GLU A 356 27.90 -10.01 -9.92
C GLU A 356 27.41 -11.34 -9.33
N LEU A 357 26.12 -11.61 -9.48
CA LEU A 357 25.49 -12.86 -9.08
C LEU A 357 25.08 -13.65 -10.33
N PRO A 358 24.93 -14.98 -10.25
CA PRO A 358 24.40 -15.73 -11.40
C PRO A 358 23.06 -15.23 -11.92
N ALA A 359 22.28 -14.58 -11.05
CA ALA A 359 20.96 -14.06 -11.36
C ALA A 359 20.96 -12.58 -11.78
N HIS A 360 22.06 -11.86 -11.59
CA HIS A 360 22.17 -10.42 -11.75
C HIS A 360 23.42 -10.02 -12.52
N ASP A 361 23.27 -9.21 -13.56
CA ASP A 361 24.34 -8.53 -14.27
C ASP A 361 24.04 -7.02 -14.25
N VAL A 362 24.89 -6.25 -13.56
CA VAL A 362 24.76 -4.79 -13.40
C VAL A 362 24.68 -4.05 -14.74
N ARG A 363 25.24 -4.60 -15.83
CA ARG A 363 25.12 -4.01 -17.18
C ARG A 363 23.74 -4.19 -17.79
N VAL A 364 22.97 -5.14 -17.27
CA VAL A 364 21.62 -5.50 -17.70
C VAL A 364 20.58 -4.92 -16.75
N GLU A 365 20.77 -5.14 -15.46
CA GLU A 365 19.84 -4.75 -14.39
C GLU A 365 20.43 -3.58 -13.59
N ASN A 366 19.94 -2.38 -13.83
CA ASN A 366 20.34 -1.15 -13.16
C ASN A 366 19.20 -0.11 -13.22
N ILE A 367 19.41 1.04 -12.62
CA ILE A 367 18.40 2.11 -12.56
C ILE A 367 17.94 2.54 -13.97
N ASP A 368 18.86 2.67 -14.94
CA ASP A 368 18.52 3.11 -16.30
C ASP A 368 17.54 2.15 -16.98
N THR A 369 17.91 0.88 -17.02
CA THR A 369 17.11 -0.15 -17.68
C THR A 369 15.79 -0.40 -16.94
N ALA A 370 15.82 -0.40 -15.59
CA ALA A 370 14.63 -0.54 -14.75
C ALA A 370 13.63 0.60 -15.01
N VAL A 371 14.08 1.86 -14.95
CA VAL A 371 13.19 3.02 -15.17
C VAL A 371 12.64 3.05 -16.60
N ARG A 372 13.44 2.68 -17.61
CA ARG A 372 12.97 2.56 -18.98
C ARG A 372 11.85 1.53 -19.10
N GLY A 373 12.04 0.36 -18.50
CA GLY A 373 11.05 -0.71 -18.49
C GLY A 373 9.79 -0.31 -17.74
N ILE A 374 9.91 0.31 -16.56
CA ILE A 374 8.76 0.80 -15.78
C ILE A 374 7.96 1.81 -16.60
N ARG A 375 8.59 2.80 -17.22
CA ARG A 375 7.89 3.80 -18.03
C ARG A 375 7.16 3.15 -19.22
N GLN A 376 7.80 2.22 -19.90
CA GLN A 376 7.17 1.46 -20.99
C GLN A 376 5.97 0.67 -20.47
N GLY A 377 6.08 -0.01 -19.33
CA GLY A 377 4.98 -0.76 -18.72
C GLY A 377 3.81 0.11 -18.28
N LEU A 378 4.09 1.30 -17.71
CA LEU A 378 3.06 2.28 -17.36
C LEU A 378 2.30 2.79 -18.60
N GLU A 379 3.00 2.98 -19.71
CA GLU A 379 2.39 3.36 -20.98
C GLU A 379 1.50 2.22 -21.53
N GLN A 380 1.98 0.97 -21.50
CA GLN A 380 1.23 -0.22 -21.93
C GLN A 380 0.02 -0.51 -21.02
N ALA A 381 0.12 -0.22 -19.72
CA ALA A 381 -0.98 -0.37 -18.78
C ALA A 381 -2.13 0.63 -19.03
N GLY A 382 -1.88 1.75 -19.72
CA GLY A 382 -2.89 2.77 -19.99
C GLY A 382 -3.50 3.33 -18.70
N ASP A 383 -4.82 3.31 -18.57
CA ASP A 383 -5.51 3.83 -17.36
C ASP A 383 -5.19 3.02 -16.09
N ALA A 384 -4.83 1.74 -16.23
CA ALA A 384 -4.48 0.89 -15.10
C ALA A 384 -3.18 1.31 -14.40
N ARG A 385 -2.33 2.13 -15.04
CA ARG A 385 -1.11 2.70 -14.44
C ARG A 385 -1.32 3.35 -13.08
N ARG A 386 -2.55 3.80 -12.78
CA ARG A 386 -2.90 4.41 -11.47
C ARG A 386 -2.83 3.44 -10.28
N ALA A 387 -2.71 2.14 -10.53
CA ALA A 387 -2.47 1.14 -9.49
C ALA A 387 -0.99 1.06 -9.09
N VAL A 388 -0.07 1.60 -9.92
CA VAL A 388 1.35 1.68 -9.62
C VAL A 388 1.63 3.02 -8.95
N GLU A 389 1.96 2.98 -7.67
CA GLU A 389 2.14 4.16 -6.84
C GLU A 389 3.58 4.70 -6.90
N GLY A 390 4.57 3.81 -7.10
CA GLY A 390 5.96 4.22 -7.12
C GLY A 390 6.94 3.08 -7.31
N VAL A 391 8.19 3.35 -6.95
CA VAL A 391 9.29 2.40 -7.01
C VAL A 391 9.91 2.20 -5.63
N ALA A 392 10.59 1.08 -5.43
CA ALA A 392 11.35 0.81 -4.22
C ALA A 392 12.80 0.53 -4.57
N ILE A 393 13.72 1.23 -3.91
CA ILE A 393 15.16 1.10 -4.11
C ILE A 393 15.68 -0.07 -3.27
N TYR A 394 16.28 -1.03 -3.93
CA TYR A 394 16.91 -2.19 -3.30
C TYR A 394 18.42 -2.16 -3.58
N ALA A 395 19.25 -1.62 -2.65
CA ALA A 395 18.93 -1.24 -1.29
C ALA A 395 19.82 -0.09 -0.78
N ASP A 396 19.50 0.51 0.38
CA ASP A 396 20.24 1.66 0.94
C ASP A 396 21.73 1.39 1.17
N TRP A 397 22.07 0.18 1.62
CA TRP A 397 23.47 -0.22 1.92
C TRP A 397 24.34 -0.46 0.68
N GLN A 398 23.77 -0.39 -0.52
CA GLN A 398 24.48 -0.59 -1.80
C GLN A 398 24.30 0.58 -2.77
N THR A 399 23.34 1.47 -2.51
CA THR A 399 23.06 2.61 -3.39
C THR A 399 24.04 3.74 -3.13
N ASP A 400 24.86 4.05 -4.11
CA ASP A 400 25.84 5.12 -4.02
C ASP A 400 25.33 6.50 -4.51
N ASP A 401 26.16 7.54 -4.40
CA ASP A 401 25.80 8.91 -4.85
C ASP A 401 25.56 8.98 -6.35
N VAL A 402 26.14 8.10 -7.17
CA VAL A 402 25.94 8.09 -8.63
C VAL A 402 24.57 7.57 -8.94
N GLU A 403 24.17 6.49 -8.29
CA GLU A 403 22.87 5.85 -8.45
C GLU A 403 21.74 6.73 -7.92
N TRP A 404 21.93 7.39 -6.76
CA TRP A 404 20.96 8.38 -6.29
C TRP A 404 20.76 9.52 -7.29
N ARG A 405 21.83 10.05 -7.92
CA ARG A 405 21.69 11.05 -8.98
C ARG A 405 20.99 10.50 -10.22
N GLN A 406 21.28 9.26 -10.63
CA GLN A 406 20.59 8.60 -11.74
C GLN A 406 19.09 8.45 -11.44
N TYR A 407 18.75 8.01 -10.23
CA TYR A 407 17.36 7.92 -9.78
C TYR A 407 16.65 9.26 -9.81
N GLN A 408 17.28 10.32 -9.30
CA GLN A 408 16.74 11.68 -9.33
C GLN A 408 16.47 12.16 -10.76
N GLN A 409 17.46 11.97 -11.66
CA GLN A 409 17.34 12.41 -13.05
C GLN A 409 16.32 11.61 -13.84
N GLN A 410 16.36 10.29 -13.70
CA GLN A 410 15.60 9.40 -14.58
C GLN A 410 14.20 9.11 -14.03
N TRP A 411 14.04 8.94 -12.73
CA TRP A 411 12.72 8.65 -12.15
C TRP A 411 12.00 9.93 -11.73
N LEU A 412 12.63 10.77 -10.93
CA LEU A 412 12.01 11.99 -10.40
C LEU A 412 12.01 13.17 -11.38
N GLY A 413 12.88 13.16 -12.40
CA GLY A 413 12.98 14.25 -13.38
C GLY A 413 13.60 15.54 -12.81
N LYS A 414 14.51 15.40 -11.83
CA LYS A 414 15.19 16.52 -11.13
C LYS A 414 16.56 16.82 -11.71
#